data_71b6d69166e7dfcf459750886b421b81
#
_entry.id   71b6d69166e7dfcf459750886b421b81
#
_cell.length_a   1.000
_cell.length_b   1.000
_cell.length_c   1.000
_cell.angle_alpha   90.00
_cell.angle_beta   90.00
_cell.angle_gamma   90.00
#
_symmetry.space_group_name_H-M   'P 1'
#
loop_
_entity.id
_entity.type
_entity.pdbx_description
1 polymer ?
#
loop_
_entity_poly.entity_id
_entity_poly.type
_entity_poly.pdbx_seq_one_letter_code
_entity_poly.pdbx_strand_id
1 'polypeptide(L)'
;MNSSDINKTDINMSVKIAGVEWKNPVTVASGTFGSGAEYSEFVDLNKLGAVTTKGVADKPWEGNPTPRVAEVYGGMLNAVGLQNPGIELFCKRDIPFLKKYDTKIVVNVCGHSAEEYINVVKRLADEPIDMMEINISCPNVKEGGIAFGTDPVSYTHLTLPTILLV
;
A
#
# COMPACT_ATOMS: atom_id res chain seq x y z
N MET A 1 7.55 18.18 -43.78
CA MET A 1 7.84 18.41 -42.35
C MET A 1 7.99 17.03 -41.73
N ASN A 2 9.18 16.64 -41.37
CA ASN A 2 9.46 15.36 -40.77
C ASN A 2 8.91 15.34 -39.34
N SER A 3 8.14 14.30 -38.99
CA SER A 3 7.53 14.06 -37.69
C SER A 3 8.53 13.67 -36.57
N SER A 4 9.81 13.92 -36.76
CA SER A 4 10.90 13.52 -35.86
C SER A 4 11.39 14.61 -34.91
N ASP A 5 10.88 15.84 -34.99
CA ASP A 5 11.34 16.97 -34.19
C ASP A 5 10.26 17.48 -33.20
N ILE A 6 9.47 16.56 -32.64
CA ILE A 6 8.84 16.88 -31.35
C ILE A 6 9.98 16.82 -30.33
N ASN A 7 10.56 17.98 -30.03
CA ASN A 7 11.39 18.14 -28.85
C ASN A 7 10.65 17.49 -27.69
N LYS A 8 11.16 16.37 -27.18
CA LYS A 8 10.79 15.88 -25.85
C LYS A 8 11.20 16.99 -24.89
N THR A 9 10.34 17.96 -24.71
CA THR A 9 10.43 18.85 -23.55
C THR A 9 10.41 17.91 -22.37
N ASP A 10 11.48 17.89 -21.58
CA ASP A 10 11.55 17.14 -20.32
C ASP A 10 10.48 17.70 -19.40
N ILE A 11 9.28 17.11 -19.50
CA ILE A 11 8.16 17.48 -18.62
C ILE A 11 8.52 16.93 -17.25
N ASN A 12 8.78 17.84 -16.31
CA ASN A 12 8.95 17.45 -14.92
C ASN A 12 7.60 16.96 -14.37
N MET A 13 7.51 15.66 -14.10
CA MET A 13 6.31 15.01 -13.53
C MET A 13 6.44 14.79 -12.02
N SER A 14 7.52 15.27 -11.38
CA SER A 14 7.71 15.08 -9.94
C SER A 14 6.59 15.74 -9.14
N VAL A 15 6.18 15.08 -8.07
CA VAL A 15 5.17 15.57 -7.12
C VAL A 15 5.66 15.35 -5.69
N LYS A 16 5.22 16.20 -4.78
CA LYS A 16 5.54 16.07 -3.35
C LYS A 16 4.29 15.66 -2.59
N ILE A 17 4.33 14.48 -1.95
CA ILE A 17 3.20 13.91 -1.21
C ILE A 17 3.66 13.68 0.24
N ALA A 18 2.99 14.29 1.20
CA ALA A 18 3.32 14.21 2.64
C ALA A 18 4.82 14.41 2.92
N GLY A 19 5.46 15.38 2.23
CA GLY A 19 6.88 15.69 2.40
C GLY A 19 7.83 14.82 1.56
N VAL A 20 7.40 13.70 1.01
CA VAL A 20 8.19 12.78 0.18
C VAL A 20 8.09 13.16 -1.29
N GLU A 21 9.21 13.29 -1.97
CA GLU A 21 9.26 13.56 -3.41
C GLU A 21 9.16 12.26 -4.21
N TRP A 22 8.18 12.22 -5.13
CA TRP A 22 7.97 11.15 -6.09
C TRP A 22 8.35 11.64 -7.48
N LYS A 23 9.01 10.82 -8.27
CA LYS A 23 9.44 11.19 -9.65
C LYS A 23 8.29 11.42 -10.61
N ASN A 24 7.11 10.86 -10.34
CA ASN A 24 5.86 11.09 -11.05
C ASN A 24 4.66 10.70 -10.15
N PRO A 25 3.43 11.14 -10.46
CA PRO A 25 2.26 10.89 -9.62
C PRO A 25 1.65 9.48 -9.77
N VAL A 26 2.26 8.60 -10.58
CA VAL A 26 1.68 7.28 -10.86
C VAL A 26 2.03 6.33 -9.74
N THR A 27 1.01 5.79 -9.11
CA THR A 27 1.12 4.73 -8.10
C THR A 27 0.09 3.63 -8.36
N VAL A 28 0.21 2.54 -7.64
CA VAL A 28 -0.72 1.41 -7.69
C VAL A 28 -1.56 1.36 -6.41
N ALA A 29 -2.77 0.80 -6.51
CA ALA A 29 -3.66 0.70 -5.36
C ALA A 29 -3.33 -0.52 -4.49
N SER A 30 -3.32 -0.34 -3.17
CA SER A 30 -2.93 -1.32 -2.16
C SER A 30 -3.67 -2.66 -2.23
N GLY A 31 -4.89 -2.69 -2.76
CA GLY A 31 -5.70 -3.92 -2.83
C GLY A 31 -5.51 -4.75 -4.09
N THR A 32 -4.89 -4.21 -5.14
CA THR A 32 -4.92 -4.79 -6.48
C THR A 32 -3.57 -5.21 -7.04
N PHE A 33 -2.48 -4.82 -6.40
CA PHE A 33 -1.11 -4.99 -6.91
C PHE A 33 -0.24 -5.91 -6.03
N GLY A 34 -0.79 -6.46 -4.97
CA GLY A 34 0.00 -7.22 -3.99
C GLY A 34 1.11 -6.36 -3.39
N SER A 35 2.28 -6.95 -3.21
CA SER A 35 3.51 -6.21 -2.85
C SER A 35 4.45 -6.02 -4.04
N GLY A 36 3.92 -6.14 -5.27
CA GLY A 36 4.62 -5.83 -6.51
C GLY A 36 5.34 -7.01 -7.18
N ALA A 37 5.59 -8.12 -6.47
CA ALA A 37 6.37 -9.23 -7.01
C ALA A 37 5.71 -9.86 -8.25
N GLU A 38 4.43 -10.21 -8.16
CA GLU A 38 3.71 -10.84 -9.27
C GLU A 38 3.56 -9.88 -10.46
N TYR A 39 3.30 -8.61 -10.21
CA TYR A 39 3.10 -7.62 -11.27
C TYR A 39 4.39 -7.09 -11.87
N SER A 40 5.54 -7.29 -11.23
CA SER A 40 6.85 -6.92 -11.80
C SER A 40 7.18 -7.68 -13.09
N GLU A 41 6.50 -8.80 -13.35
CA GLU A 41 6.61 -9.54 -14.61
C GLU A 41 5.92 -8.84 -15.79
N PHE A 42 4.96 -7.95 -15.50
CA PHE A 42 4.15 -7.26 -16.51
C PHE A 42 4.40 -5.75 -16.55
N VAL A 43 4.85 -5.16 -15.44
CA VAL A 43 5.05 -3.72 -15.28
C VAL A 43 6.46 -3.46 -14.76
N ASP A 44 7.18 -2.58 -15.44
CA ASP A 44 8.47 -2.09 -14.95
C ASP A 44 8.24 -1.14 -13.76
N LEU A 45 8.51 -1.62 -12.55
CA LEU A 45 8.32 -0.86 -11.31
C LEU A 45 9.18 0.41 -11.26
N ASN A 46 10.29 0.47 -12.02
CA ASN A 46 11.10 1.69 -12.13
C ASN A 46 10.36 2.86 -12.80
N LYS A 47 9.25 2.61 -13.48
CA LYS A 47 8.43 3.67 -14.10
C LYS A 47 7.39 4.25 -13.17
N LEU A 48 7.13 3.61 -12.02
CA LEU A 48 6.16 4.07 -11.03
C LEU A 48 6.78 5.09 -10.09
N GLY A 49 6.03 6.12 -9.73
CA GLY A 49 6.40 7.06 -8.68
C GLY A 49 6.42 6.38 -7.32
N ALA A 50 5.44 5.50 -7.07
CA ALA A 50 5.39 4.67 -5.87
C ALA A 50 4.73 3.32 -6.11
N VAL A 51 5.04 2.35 -5.26
CA VAL A 51 4.29 1.10 -5.07
C VAL A 51 3.61 1.14 -3.71
N THR A 52 2.27 1.21 -3.70
CA THR A 52 1.48 1.03 -2.48
C THR A 52 1.20 -0.45 -2.30
N THR A 53 1.71 -1.02 -1.22
CA THR A 53 1.68 -2.47 -0.99
C THR A 53 0.33 -2.97 -0.52
N LYS A 54 0.12 -4.27 -0.56
CA LYS A 54 -0.98 -4.93 0.15
C LYS A 54 -0.94 -4.56 1.63
N GLY A 55 -2.12 -4.45 2.25
CA GLY A 55 -2.21 -4.22 3.68
C GLY A 55 -1.42 -5.24 4.48
N VAL A 56 -0.59 -4.76 5.41
CA VAL A 56 0.30 -5.57 6.26
C VAL A 56 -0.18 -5.46 7.69
N ALA A 57 -0.39 -6.60 8.35
CA ALA A 57 -0.81 -6.70 9.74
C ALA A 57 0.34 -7.14 10.65
N ASP A 58 0.16 -7.02 11.97
CA ASP A 58 1.12 -7.48 12.98
C ASP A 58 1.43 -8.99 12.83
N LYS A 59 0.39 -9.78 12.56
CA LYS A 59 0.48 -11.23 12.31
C LYS A 59 -0.05 -11.60 10.94
N PRO A 60 0.30 -12.77 10.39
CA PRO A 60 -0.29 -13.25 9.15
C PRO A 60 -1.81 -13.38 9.21
N TRP A 61 -2.51 -12.93 8.16
CA TRP A 61 -3.94 -13.15 8.01
C TRP A 61 -4.22 -14.07 6.83
N GLU A 62 -4.99 -15.12 7.06
CA GLU A 62 -5.39 -16.07 6.03
C GLU A 62 -6.43 -15.47 5.05
N GLY A 63 -7.11 -14.41 5.45
CA GLY A 63 -8.24 -13.85 4.72
C GLY A 63 -9.52 -14.68 4.87
N ASN A 64 -10.51 -14.40 4.04
CA ASN A 64 -11.80 -15.10 4.07
C ASN A 64 -11.68 -16.50 3.44
N PRO A 65 -12.56 -17.45 3.81
CA PRO A 65 -12.66 -18.75 3.12
C PRO A 65 -12.98 -18.58 1.63
N THR A 66 -12.55 -19.53 0.82
CA THR A 66 -12.92 -19.59 -0.61
C THR A 66 -14.39 -20.08 -0.78
N PRO A 67 -15.08 -19.64 -1.90
CA PRO A 67 -14.59 -18.79 -2.99
C PRO A 67 -14.53 -17.33 -2.57
N ARG A 68 -13.48 -16.61 -3.02
CA ARG A 68 -13.21 -15.20 -2.66
C ARG A 68 -13.47 -14.23 -3.79
N VAL A 69 -13.65 -14.75 -4.98
CA VAL A 69 -13.84 -13.98 -6.22
C VAL A 69 -14.96 -14.62 -7.00
N ALA A 70 -15.83 -13.81 -7.57
CA ALA A 70 -16.91 -14.25 -8.46
C ALA A 70 -17.05 -13.27 -9.63
N GLU A 71 -17.11 -13.80 -10.84
CA GLU A 71 -17.44 -13.02 -12.02
C GLU A 71 -18.92 -12.65 -12.03
N VAL A 72 -19.21 -11.43 -12.47
CA VAL A 72 -20.57 -10.94 -12.70
C VAL A 72 -20.61 -10.24 -14.05
N TYR A 73 -21.81 -9.96 -14.57
CA TYR A 73 -21.95 -9.25 -15.84
C TYR A 73 -21.24 -7.87 -15.76
N GLY A 74 -20.18 -7.74 -16.56
CA GLY A 74 -19.39 -6.49 -16.65
C GLY A 74 -18.47 -6.21 -15.47
N GLY A 75 -18.15 -7.20 -14.63
CA GLY A 75 -17.25 -6.97 -13.50
C GLY A 75 -16.92 -8.22 -12.68
N MET A 76 -16.34 -7.97 -11.51
CA MET A 76 -15.92 -9.00 -10.57
C MET A 76 -16.22 -8.56 -9.15
N LEU A 77 -16.82 -9.43 -8.35
CA LEU A 77 -16.96 -9.27 -6.90
C LEU A 77 -15.80 -9.94 -6.19
N ASN A 78 -15.31 -9.36 -5.11
CA ASN A 78 -14.33 -9.99 -4.27
C ASN A 78 -14.60 -9.81 -2.78
N ALA A 79 -14.13 -10.77 -2.00
CA ALA A 79 -14.12 -10.76 -0.54
C ALA A 79 -12.84 -11.42 -0.04
N VAL A 80 -11.67 -10.92 -0.43
CA VAL A 80 -10.36 -11.53 -0.09
C VAL A 80 -10.10 -11.49 1.41
N GLY A 81 -10.52 -10.43 2.12
CA GLY A 81 -10.37 -10.33 3.57
C GLY A 81 -8.95 -9.98 4.01
N LEU A 82 -8.28 -9.08 3.28
CA LEU A 82 -6.93 -8.57 3.61
C LEU A 82 -5.88 -9.68 3.86
N GLN A 83 -5.95 -10.80 3.15
CA GLN A 83 -4.89 -11.82 3.24
C GLN A 83 -3.51 -11.18 3.09
N ASN A 84 -2.62 -11.42 4.05
CA ASN A 84 -1.27 -10.85 4.04
C ASN A 84 -0.30 -11.71 4.86
N PRO A 85 1.02 -11.59 4.62
CA PRO A 85 2.03 -12.44 5.24
C PRO A 85 2.38 -12.05 6.68
N GLY A 86 1.84 -10.93 7.20
CA GLY A 86 2.28 -10.31 8.44
C GLY A 86 3.58 -9.54 8.31
N ILE A 87 3.84 -8.65 9.27
CA ILE A 87 4.94 -7.68 9.21
C ILE A 87 6.32 -8.32 9.13
N GLU A 88 6.56 -9.41 9.84
CA GLU A 88 7.89 -10.01 9.88
C GLU A 88 8.33 -10.59 8.54
N LEU A 89 7.43 -11.30 7.84
CA LEU A 89 7.74 -11.82 6.51
C LEU A 89 7.79 -10.72 5.48
N PHE A 90 6.94 -9.70 5.60
CA PHE A 90 6.95 -8.53 4.74
C PHE A 90 8.31 -7.82 4.79
N CYS A 91 8.84 -7.53 5.98
CA CYS A 91 10.16 -6.89 6.14
C CYS A 91 11.30 -7.74 5.57
N LYS A 92 11.22 -9.07 5.70
CA LYS A 92 12.29 -9.97 5.24
C LYS A 92 12.25 -10.28 3.75
N ARG A 93 11.07 -10.23 3.12
CA ARG A 93 10.85 -10.64 1.73
C ARG A 93 10.51 -9.46 0.81
N ASP A 94 9.48 -8.69 1.18
CA ASP A 94 8.85 -7.74 0.26
C ASP A 94 9.63 -6.41 0.21
N ILE A 95 10.10 -5.89 1.33
CA ILE A 95 10.93 -4.67 1.36
C ILE A 95 12.23 -4.86 0.57
N PRO A 96 13.04 -5.91 0.80
CA PRO A 96 14.24 -6.15 0.01
C PRO A 96 13.98 -6.37 -1.48
N PHE A 97 12.81 -6.92 -1.84
CA PHE A 97 12.41 -7.04 -3.24
C PHE A 97 12.16 -5.67 -3.86
N LEU A 98 11.33 -4.83 -3.22
CA LEU A 98 10.97 -3.50 -3.72
C LEU A 98 12.18 -2.56 -3.79
N LYS A 99 13.12 -2.67 -2.87
CA LYS A 99 14.37 -1.88 -2.86
C LYS A 99 15.29 -2.12 -4.05
N LYS A 100 15.02 -3.10 -4.90
CA LYS A 100 15.75 -3.31 -6.17
C LYS A 100 15.33 -2.31 -7.24
N TYR A 101 14.21 -1.61 -7.06
CA TYR A 101 13.61 -0.71 -8.03
C TYR A 101 13.71 0.74 -7.58
N ASP A 102 13.83 1.64 -8.55
CA ASP A 102 13.75 3.08 -8.33
C ASP A 102 12.26 3.51 -8.26
N THR A 103 11.62 3.22 -7.15
CA THR A 103 10.23 3.58 -6.84
C THR A 103 10.09 3.83 -5.35
N LYS A 104 9.14 4.68 -4.94
CA LYS A 104 8.84 4.88 -3.53
C LYS A 104 8.04 3.70 -2.98
N ILE A 105 8.34 3.32 -1.74
CA ILE A 105 7.65 2.24 -1.03
C ILE A 105 6.65 2.85 -0.06
N VAL A 106 5.37 2.68 -0.35
CA VAL A 106 4.26 3.07 0.52
C VAL A 106 3.67 1.81 1.13
N VAL A 107 3.83 1.62 2.42
CA VAL A 107 3.33 0.42 3.11
C VAL A 107 1.92 0.68 3.62
N ASN A 108 0.95 -0.08 3.11
CA ASN A 108 -0.41 -0.07 3.64
C ASN A 108 -0.46 -0.86 4.95
N VAL A 109 -0.86 -0.21 6.04
CA VAL A 109 -0.88 -0.75 7.40
C VAL A 109 -2.31 -1.10 7.79
N CYS A 110 -2.55 -2.31 8.26
CA CYS A 110 -3.85 -2.74 8.75
C CYS A 110 -3.75 -3.48 10.10
N GLY A 111 -4.86 -3.56 10.81
CA GLY A 111 -4.96 -4.22 12.12
C GLY A 111 -6.42 -4.41 12.51
N HIS A 112 -6.69 -5.31 13.47
CA HIS A 112 -8.00 -5.49 14.09
C HIS A 112 -8.18 -4.60 15.32
N SER A 113 -7.10 -4.07 15.88
CA SER A 113 -7.09 -3.17 17.02
C SER A 113 -6.08 -2.04 16.82
N ALA A 114 -6.24 -0.93 17.54
CA ALA A 114 -5.28 0.17 17.54
C ALA A 114 -3.87 -0.29 17.94
N GLU A 115 -3.77 -1.25 18.86
CA GLU A 115 -2.50 -1.83 19.28
C GLU A 115 -1.77 -2.54 18.13
N GLU A 116 -2.49 -3.31 17.31
CA GLU A 116 -1.91 -3.97 16.12
C GLU A 116 -1.38 -2.96 15.11
N TYR A 117 -2.11 -1.86 14.83
CA TYR A 117 -1.59 -0.78 13.97
C TYR A 117 -0.31 -0.18 14.55
N ILE A 118 -0.29 0.11 15.85
CA ILE A 118 0.88 0.68 16.54
C ILE A 118 2.08 -0.27 16.44
N ASN A 119 1.88 -1.57 16.61
CA ASN A 119 2.95 -2.58 16.51
C ASN A 119 3.54 -2.61 15.10
N VAL A 120 2.70 -2.60 14.06
CA VAL A 120 3.15 -2.55 12.67
C VAL A 120 3.93 -1.27 12.39
N VAL A 121 3.40 -0.11 12.80
CA VAL A 121 4.07 1.21 12.61
C VAL A 121 5.43 1.23 13.30
N LYS A 122 5.50 0.78 14.56
CA LYS A 122 6.78 0.70 15.30
C LYS A 122 7.78 -0.22 14.61
N ARG A 123 7.32 -1.37 14.11
CA ARG A 123 8.19 -2.33 13.43
C ARG A 123 8.72 -1.78 12.09
N LEU A 124 7.93 -0.95 11.41
CA LEU A 124 8.31 -0.30 10.14
C LEU A 124 9.20 0.93 10.34
N ALA A 125 9.25 1.52 11.52
CA ALA A 125 9.97 2.77 11.77
C ALA A 125 11.47 2.70 11.44
N ASP A 126 12.07 1.53 11.60
CA ASP A 126 13.49 1.28 11.32
C ASP A 126 13.73 0.65 9.93
N GLU A 127 12.67 0.44 9.14
CA GLU A 127 12.77 -0.17 7.82
C GLU A 127 12.96 0.91 6.71
N PRO A 128 13.65 0.59 5.62
CA PRO A 128 13.93 1.55 4.55
C PRO A 128 12.72 1.73 3.62
N ILE A 129 11.61 2.18 4.16
CA ILE A 129 10.39 2.55 3.45
C ILE A 129 10.27 4.07 3.33
N ASP A 130 9.42 4.57 2.44
CA ASP A 130 9.26 6.01 2.22
C ASP A 130 8.02 6.58 2.92
N MET A 131 6.93 5.81 3.00
CA MET A 131 5.66 6.25 3.57
C MET A 131 4.86 5.08 4.16
N MET A 132 3.90 5.41 5.03
CA MET A 132 2.89 4.48 5.53
C MET A 132 1.49 5.00 5.17
N GLU A 133 0.62 4.11 4.72
CA GLU A 133 -0.80 4.36 4.46
C GLU A 133 -1.63 3.61 5.49
N ILE A 134 -2.32 4.32 6.37
CA ILE A 134 -3.16 3.70 7.40
C ILE A 134 -4.49 3.26 6.79
N ASN A 135 -4.75 1.96 6.78
CA ASN A 135 -5.95 1.38 6.20
C ASN A 135 -7.14 1.44 7.16
N ILE A 136 -7.99 2.43 6.98
CA ILE A 136 -9.23 2.64 7.74
C ILE A 136 -10.48 2.53 6.86
N SER A 137 -10.38 1.91 5.69
CA SER A 137 -11.45 1.90 4.69
C SER A 137 -11.87 0.51 4.22
N CYS A 138 -11.17 -0.55 4.57
CA CYS A 138 -11.48 -1.90 4.08
C CYS A 138 -12.83 -2.40 4.62
N PRO A 139 -13.83 -2.72 3.74
CA PRO A 139 -15.12 -3.23 4.18
C PRO A 139 -15.14 -4.76 4.37
N ASN A 140 -14.10 -5.47 3.92
CA ASN A 140 -14.07 -6.93 3.83
C ASN A 140 -13.51 -7.62 5.10
N VAL A 141 -13.43 -6.90 6.20
CA VAL A 141 -13.00 -7.40 7.50
C VAL A 141 -14.08 -7.11 8.55
N LYS A 142 -14.28 -8.03 9.49
CA LYS A 142 -15.29 -7.87 10.55
C LYS A 142 -14.87 -6.86 11.62
N GLU A 143 -13.59 -6.79 11.89
CA GLU A 143 -12.94 -5.89 12.86
C GLU A 143 -11.79 -5.16 12.17
N GLY A 144 -11.55 -3.90 12.50
CA GLY A 144 -10.56 -3.07 11.81
C GLY A 144 -11.12 -2.38 10.55
N GLY A 145 -10.22 -1.88 9.70
CA GLY A 145 -10.61 -1.24 8.43
C GLY A 145 -11.63 -0.13 8.60
N ILE A 146 -12.76 -0.24 7.91
CA ILE A 146 -13.81 0.81 7.90
C ILE A 146 -14.39 1.11 9.28
N ALA A 147 -14.37 0.17 10.23
CA ALA A 147 -14.84 0.41 11.58
C ALA A 147 -14.05 1.54 12.28
N PHE A 148 -12.74 1.59 12.06
CA PHE A 148 -11.90 2.68 12.56
C PHE A 148 -12.10 4.00 11.79
N GLY A 149 -12.36 3.93 10.49
CA GLY A 149 -12.59 5.12 9.66
C GLY A 149 -13.92 5.83 9.93
N THR A 150 -14.89 5.14 10.52
CA THR A 150 -16.22 5.66 10.83
C THR A 150 -16.42 6.04 12.31
N ASP A 151 -15.51 5.62 13.19
CA ASP A 151 -15.52 6.00 14.61
C ASP A 151 -14.52 7.16 14.87
N PRO A 152 -15.00 8.37 15.26
CA PRO A 152 -14.14 9.53 15.46
C PRO A 152 -13.05 9.32 16.51
N VAL A 153 -13.32 8.53 17.55
CA VAL A 153 -12.35 8.25 18.63
C VAL A 153 -11.23 7.38 18.12
N SER A 154 -11.57 6.27 17.47
CA SER A 154 -10.59 5.36 16.85
C SER A 154 -9.76 6.05 15.78
N TYR A 155 -10.39 6.85 14.91
CA TYR A 155 -9.70 7.66 13.91
C TYR A 155 -8.65 8.58 14.54
N THR A 156 -9.04 9.31 15.61
CA THR A 156 -8.15 10.22 16.31
C THR A 156 -6.95 9.47 16.91
N HIS A 157 -7.19 8.36 17.59
CA HIS A 157 -6.11 7.57 18.22
C HIS A 157 -5.15 6.95 17.20
N LEU A 158 -5.62 6.56 16.01
CA LEU A 158 -4.77 6.02 14.94
C LEU A 158 -3.95 7.10 14.22
N THR A 159 -4.49 8.31 14.08
CA THR A 159 -3.85 9.36 13.28
C THR A 159 -2.90 10.26 14.07
N LEU A 160 -3.17 10.50 15.35
CA LEU A 160 -2.31 11.35 16.18
C LEU A 160 -0.85 10.86 16.28
N PRO A 161 -0.56 9.56 16.49
CA PRO A 161 0.82 9.07 16.46
C PRO A 161 1.49 9.22 15.11
N THR A 162 0.72 9.19 14.04
CA THR A 162 1.24 9.26 12.65
C THR A 162 1.63 10.70 12.28
N ILE A 163 0.94 11.71 12.83
CA ILE A 163 1.25 13.13 12.61
C ILE A 163 2.57 13.52 13.28
N LEU A 164 2.98 12.83 14.33
CA LEU A 164 4.25 13.05 15.03
C LEU A 164 5.46 12.42 14.36
N LEU A 165 5.26 11.61 13.32
CA LEU A 165 6.31 10.93 12.53
C LEU A 165 6.53 11.54 11.14
N VAL A 166 5.90 12.68 10.84
CA VAL A 166 6.04 13.42 9.57
C VAL A 166 7.05 14.55 9.71
#